data_1e7e99d2f7f0dc182428068a5b20250b
#
_entry.id   1e7e99d2f7f0dc182428068a5b20250b
#
_cell.length_a   1.000
_cell.length_b   1.000
_cell.length_c   1.000
_cell.angle_alpha   90.00
_cell.angle_beta   90.00
_cell.angle_gamma   90.00
#
_symmetry.space_group_name_H-M   'P 1'
#
loop_
_entity.id
_entity.type
_entity.pdbx_description
1 polymer ?
#
loop_
_entity_poly.entity_id
_entity_poly.type
_entity_poly.pdbx_seq_one_letter_code
_entity_poly.pdbx_strand_id
1 'polypeptide(L)'
;MSTSPHPLAAHITALKRRLLIIGVTLLGAFVLTFAYSGELIQWFKRPFKDDLIFYGPTEALFASIKVSFLAGVILSLPVILYQVWKFIEPALLPREQRWAIPLLCLAAGMFGLGLVFCNLVILPLVIQFFVSFGMDRELTPQLAVGTYVDLNV
;
A
#
# COMPACT_ATOMS: atom_id res chain seq x y z
N MET A 1 35.77 -10.81 -33.20
CA MET A 1 35.71 -9.86 -32.07
C MET A 1 34.40 -10.08 -31.34
N SER A 2 34.42 -10.95 -30.35
CA SER A 2 33.25 -11.22 -29.49
C SER A 2 33.19 -10.14 -28.38
N THR A 3 32.32 -9.17 -28.56
CA THR A 3 32.01 -8.19 -27.53
C THR A 3 31.27 -8.90 -26.41
N SER A 4 32.01 -9.36 -25.41
CA SER A 4 31.41 -9.79 -24.14
C SER A 4 30.61 -8.61 -23.60
N PRO A 5 29.29 -8.76 -23.32
CA PRO A 5 28.51 -7.67 -22.77
C PRO A 5 29.12 -7.28 -21.42
N HIS A 6 29.46 -6.00 -21.27
CA HIS A 6 29.96 -5.47 -20.02
C HIS A 6 29.04 -5.89 -18.87
N PRO A 7 29.56 -6.37 -17.74
CA PRO A 7 28.74 -6.89 -16.64
C PRO A 7 27.71 -5.86 -16.14
N LEU A 8 28.00 -4.58 -16.32
CA LEU A 8 27.07 -3.48 -16.02
C LEU A 8 25.83 -3.47 -16.94
N ALA A 9 26.00 -3.75 -18.24
CA ALA A 9 24.88 -3.76 -19.19
C ALA A 9 23.89 -4.91 -18.89
N ALA A 10 24.40 -6.07 -18.50
CA ALA A 10 23.57 -7.19 -18.10
C ALA A 10 22.78 -6.89 -16.82
N HIS A 11 23.39 -6.17 -15.85
CA HIS A 11 22.73 -5.79 -14.61
C HIS A 11 21.63 -4.75 -14.84
N ILE A 12 21.85 -3.77 -15.71
CA ILE A 12 20.84 -2.76 -16.10
C ILE A 12 19.66 -3.40 -16.81
N THR A 13 19.92 -4.38 -17.70
CA THR A 13 18.86 -5.08 -18.42
C THR A 13 18.01 -5.94 -17.45
N ALA A 14 18.64 -6.60 -16.49
CA ALA A 14 17.95 -7.34 -15.45
C ALA A 14 17.07 -6.41 -14.58
N LEU A 15 17.58 -5.23 -14.21
CA LEU A 15 16.83 -4.23 -13.44
C LEU A 15 15.60 -3.73 -14.21
N LYS A 16 15.74 -3.36 -15.49
CA LYS A 16 14.62 -2.93 -16.34
C LYS A 16 13.52 -3.97 -16.41
N ARG A 17 13.87 -5.24 -16.64
CA ARG A 17 12.92 -6.35 -16.73
C ARG A 17 12.14 -6.52 -15.41
N ARG A 18 12.82 -6.47 -14.27
CA ARG A 18 12.20 -6.61 -12.95
C ARG A 18 11.29 -5.43 -12.60
N LEU A 19 11.75 -4.21 -12.91
CA LEU A 19 10.94 -3.00 -12.74
C LEU A 19 9.66 -3.07 -13.58
N LEU A 20 9.75 -3.58 -14.80
CA LEU A 20 8.61 -3.77 -15.68
C LEU A 20 7.63 -4.80 -15.11
N ILE A 21 8.12 -5.92 -14.57
CA ILE A 21 7.26 -6.91 -13.91
C ILE A 21 6.55 -6.31 -12.69
N ILE A 22 7.25 -5.57 -11.84
CA ILE A 22 6.66 -4.89 -10.70
C ILE A 22 5.59 -3.90 -11.16
N GLY A 23 5.88 -3.08 -12.17
CA GLY A 23 4.94 -2.10 -12.72
C GLY A 23 3.67 -2.75 -13.29
N VAL A 24 3.82 -3.82 -14.09
CA VAL A 24 2.68 -4.55 -14.66
C VAL A 24 1.86 -5.22 -13.54
N THR A 25 2.52 -5.80 -12.54
CA THR A 25 1.81 -6.42 -11.40
C THR A 25 1.05 -5.37 -10.59
N LEU A 26 1.66 -4.22 -10.33
CA LEU A 26 1.03 -3.12 -9.60
C LEU A 26 -0.18 -2.57 -10.36
N LEU A 27 -0.04 -2.35 -11.68
CA LEU A 27 -1.14 -1.91 -12.52
C LEU A 27 -2.28 -2.94 -12.56
N GLY A 28 -1.96 -4.21 -12.73
CA GLY A 28 -2.96 -5.28 -12.72
C GLY A 28 -3.68 -5.37 -11.38
N ALA A 29 -2.94 -5.31 -10.27
CA ALA A 29 -3.50 -5.28 -8.93
C ALA A 29 -4.39 -4.05 -8.72
N PHE A 30 -3.94 -2.86 -9.16
CA PHE A 30 -4.73 -1.63 -9.08
C PHE A 30 -6.04 -1.74 -9.85
N VAL A 31 -6.02 -2.24 -11.09
CA VAL A 31 -7.24 -2.41 -11.91
C VAL A 31 -8.21 -3.38 -11.23
N LEU A 32 -7.71 -4.49 -10.70
CA LEU A 32 -8.53 -5.45 -9.95
C LEU A 32 -9.14 -4.82 -8.71
N THR A 33 -8.36 -4.14 -7.88
CA THR A 33 -8.85 -3.50 -6.66
C THR A 33 -9.78 -2.34 -6.95
N PHE A 34 -9.58 -1.62 -8.07
CA PHE A 34 -10.47 -0.56 -8.49
C PHE A 34 -11.84 -1.09 -8.93
N ALA A 35 -11.90 -2.25 -9.59
CA ALA A 35 -13.17 -2.90 -9.94
C ALA A 35 -13.99 -3.27 -8.68
N TYR A 36 -13.32 -3.57 -7.55
CA TYR A 36 -13.94 -3.90 -6.26
C TYR A 36 -13.91 -2.72 -5.26
N SER A 37 -13.66 -1.50 -5.72
CA SER A 37 -13.50 -0.33 -4.84
C SER A 37 -14.71 -0.06 -3.96
N GLY A 38 -15.93 -0.31 -4.46
CA GLY A 38 -17.17 -0.15 -3.69
C GLY A 38 -17.24 -1.08 -2.47
N GLU A 39 -16.84 -2.34 -2.63
CA GLU A 39 -16.80 -3.31 -1.53
C GLU A 39 -15.67 -2.99 -0.55
N LEU A 40 -14.52 -2.57 -1.06
CA LEU A 40 -13.39 -2.13 -0.25
C LEU A 40 -13.77 -0.95 0.64
N ILE A 41 -14.41 0.07 0.09
CA ILE A 41 -14.86 1.24 0.87
C ILE A 41 -15.88 0.82 1.93
N GLN A 42 -16.81 -0.08 1.62
CA GLN A 42 -17.76 -0.61 2.60
C GLN A 42 -17.06 -1.39 3.72
N TRP A 43 -16.02 -2.15 3.38
CA TRP A 43 -15.23 -2.87 4.38
C TRP A 43 -14.46 -1.91 5.30
N PHE A 44 -13.89 -0.84 4.76
CA PHE A 44 -13.24 0.21 5.53
C PHE A 44 -14.22 1.01 6.42
N LYS A 45 -15.48 1.13 6.01
CA LYS A 45 -16.53 1.80 6.79
C LYS A 45 -17.02 0.99 8.01
N ARG A 46 -16.85 -0.34 8.02
CA ARG A 46 -17.37 -1.23 9.07
C ARG A 46 -17.05 -0.84 10.52
N PRO A 47 -15.88 -0.27 10.88
CA PRO A 47 -15.60 0.14 12.24
C PRO A 47 -16.38 1.39 12.70
N PHE A 48 -17.03 2.10 11.79
CA PHE A 48 -17.75 3.34 12.11
C PHE A 48 -19.25 3.10 12.18
N LYS A 49 -19.84 3.59 13.28
CA LYS A 49 -21.30 3.55 13.50
C LYS A 49 -22.01 4.70 12.79
N ASP A 50 -21.28 5.74 12.39
CA ASP A 50 -21.85 6.92 11.75
C ASP A 50 -21.69 6.83 10.24
N ASP A 51 -22.72 7.25 9.50
CA ASP A 51 -22.71 7.30 8.05
C ASP A 51 -21.71 8.35 7.56
N LEU A 52 -20.65 7.88 6.91
CA LEU A 52 -19.69 8.74 6.22
C LEU A 52 -20.37 9.39 5.02
N ILE A 53 -20.39 10.71 4.98
CA ILE A 53 -21.07 11.49 3.94
C ILE A 53 -20.04 11.90 2.88
N PHE A 54 -20.39 11.75 1.60
CA PHE A 54 -19.65 12.35 0.50
C PHE A 54 -20.17 13.76 0.24
N TYR A 55 -19.31 14.75 0.25
CA TYR A 55 -19.69 16.13 -0.11
C TYR A 55 -19.86 16.34 -1.61
N GLY A 56 -19.35 15.41 -2.43
CA GLY A 56 -19.48 15.49 -3.88
C GLY A 56 -19.02 14.22 -4.61
N PRO A 57 -19.42 14.08 -5.90
CA PRO A 57 -19.04 12.91 -6.71
C PRO A 57 -17.53 12.83 -6.95
N THR A 58 -16.83 13.95 -6.97
CA THR A 58 -15.38 14.02 -7.14
C THR A 58 -14.66 13.40 -5.94
N GLU A 59 -15.13 13.66 -4.72
CA GLU A 59 -14.58 13.09 -3.49
C GLU A 59 -14.70 11.57 -3.47
N ALA A 60 -15.86 11.03 -3.85
CA ALA A 60 -16.10 9.60 -3.94
C ALA A 60 -15.14 8.93 -4.94
N LEU A 61 -14.87 9.58 -6.07
CA LEU A 61 -13.96 9.07 -7.09
C LEU A 61 -12.51 9.06 -6.58
N PHE A 62 -12.04 10.15 -5.98
CA PHE A 62 -10.70 10.20 -5.41
C PHE A 62 -10.52 9.21 -4.25
N ALA A 63 -11.50 9.06 -3.38
CA ALA A 63 -11.49 8.06 -2.32
C ALA A 63 -11.37 6.64 -2.89
N SER A 64 -12.12 6.33 -3.96
CA SER A 64 -12.05 5.03 -4.66
C SER A 64 -10.66 4.77 -5.25
N ILE A 65 -10.06 5.78 -5.89
CA ILE A 65 -8.70 5.67 -6.47
C ILE A 65 -7.67 5.42 -5.36
N LYS A 66 -7.70 6.18 -4.26
CA LYS A 66 -6.75 6.06 -3.15
C LYS A 66 -6.84 4.68 -2.48
N VAL A 67 -8.05 4.24 -2.12
CA VAL A 67 -8.28 2.92 -1.49
C VAL A 67 -7.83 1.80 -2.43
N SER A 68 -8.15 1.91 -3.72
CA SER A 68 -7.76 0.90 -4.70
C SER A 68 -6.25 0.85 -4.92
N PHE A 69 -5.59 2.01 -4.91
CA PHE A 69 -4.13 2.07 -5.03
C PHE A 69 -3.45 1.42 -3.82
N LEU A 70 -3.88 1.76 -2.61
CA LEU A 70 -3.35 1.16 -1.38
C LEU A 70 -3.57 -0.36 -1.36
N ALA A 71 -4.79 -0.81 -1.64
CA ALA A 71 -5.12 -2.23 -1.69
C ALA A 71 -4.32 -2.95 -2.80
N GLY A 72 -4.13 -2.30 -3.95
CA GLY A 72 -3.30 -2.80 -5.05
C GLY A 72 -1.82 -2.96 -4.66
N VAL A 73 -1.26 -2.00 -3.93
CA VAL A 73 0.10 -2.09 -3.38
C VAL A 73 0.20 -3.27 -2.41
N ILE A 74 -0.73 -3.40 -1.48
CA ILE A 74 -0.75 -4.50 -0.50
C ILE A 74 -0.84 -5.86 -1.21
N LEU A 75 -1.72 -5.98 -2.20
CA LEU A 75 -1.90 -7.21 -2.98
C LEU A 75 -0.66 -7.56 -3.80
N SER A 76 0.05 -6.56 -4.32
CA SER A 76 1.27 -6.76 -5.12
C SER A 76 2.53 -6.97 -4.26
N LEU A 77 2.48 -6.70 -2.94
CA LEU A 77 3.60 -6.82 -2.01
C LEU A 77 4.37 -8.15 -2.12
N PRO A 78 3.72 -9.33 -2.11
CA PRO A 78 4.47 -10.60 -2.21
C PRO A 78 5.26 -10.71 -3.51
N VAL A 79 4.73 -10.19 -4.63
CA VAL A 79 5.44 -10.19 -5.90
C VAL A 79 6.59 -9.17 -5.89
N ILE A 80 6.36 -7.99 -5.34
CA ILE A 80 7.40 -6.95 -5.19
C ILE A 80 8.56 -7.51 -4.36
N LEU A 81 8.28 -8.08 -3.20
CA LEU A 81 9.27 -8.66 -2.31
C LEU A 81 10.07 -9.80 -3.00
N TYR A 82 9.38 -10.65 -3.77
CA TYR A 82 10.05 -11.69 -4.54
C TYR A 82 10.97 -11.14 -5.63
N GLN A 83 10.57 -10.06 -6.32
CA GLN A 83 11.41 -9.43 -7.34
C GLN A 83 12.62 -8.70 -6.72
N VAL A 84 12.41 -8.05 -5.58
CA VAL A 84 13.49 -7.42 -4.80
C VAL A 84 14.48 -8.49 -4.32
N TRP A 85 13.99 -9.60 -3.76
CA TRP A 85 14.81 -10.74 -3.38
C TRP A 85 15.68 -11.23 -4.54
N LYS A 86 15.05 -11.54 -5.66
CA LYS A 86 15.74 -12.03 -6.84
C LYS A 86 16.75 -11.04 -7.45
N PHE A 87 16.62 -9.75 -7.13
CA PHE A 87 17.56 -8.71 -7.51
C PHE A 87 18.80 -8.70 -6.59
N ILE A 88 18.59 -8.91 -5.31
CA ILE A 88 19.65 -8.85 -4.29
C ILE A 88 20.43 -10.18 -4.23
N GLU A 89 19.76 -11.31 -4.51
CA GLU A 89 20.32 -12.66 -4.47
C GLU A 89 21.69 -12.80 -5.12
N PRO A 90 21.93 -12.32 -6.38
CA PRO A 90 23.22 -12.46 -7.04
C PRO A 90 24.33 -11.58 -6.45
N ALA A 91 23.98 -10.58 -5.64
CA ALA A 91 24.94 -9.69 -4.99
C ALA A 91 25.38 -10.16 -3.60
N LEU A 92 24.66 -11.11 -2.99
CA LEU A 92 24.98 -11.63 -1.68
C LEU A 92 25.88 -12.88 -1.75
N LEU A 93 26.77 -13.01 -0.78
CA LEU A 93 27.53 -14.23 -0.58
C LEU A 93 26.61 -15.39 -0.14
N PRO A 94 26.95 -16.67 -0.47
CA PRO A 94 26.12 -17.82 -0.10
C PRO A 94 25.82 -17.93 1.40
N ARG A 95 26.67 -17.36 2.23
CA ARG A 95 26.51 -17.33 3.68
C ARG A 95 25.47 -16.30 4.14
N GLU A 96 25.34 -15.21 3.40
CA GLU A 96 24.41 -14.11 3.67
C GLU A 96 23.00 -14.38 3.13
N GLN A 97 22.89 -15.12 2.04
CA GLN A 97 21.59 -15.51 1.45
C GLN A 97 20.70 -16.25 2.45
N ARG A 98 21.28 -17.04 3.35
CA ARG A 98 20.54 -17.75 4.41
C ARG A 98 19.79 -16.80 5.37
N TRP A 99 20.34 -15.64 5.64
CA TRP A 99 19.78 -14.67 6.58
C TRP A 99 18.86 -13.66 5.89
N ALA A 100 19.02 -13.47 4.59
CA ALA A 100 18.26 -12.47 3.86
C ALA A 100 16.79 -12.88 3.64
N ILE A 101 16.48 -14.17 3.46
CA ILE A 101 15.08 -14.64 3.34
C ILE A 101 14.30 -14.40 4.63
N PRO A 102 14.75 -14.86 5.83
CA PRO A 102 14.03 -14.56 7.05
C PRO A 102 13.94 -13.05 7.36
N LEU A 103 14.96 -12.27 7.00
CA LEU A 103 14.90 -10.81 7.13
C LEU A 103 13.82 -10.18 6.25
N LEU A 104 13.67 -10.66 5.01
CA LEU A 104 12.64 -10.20 4.09
C LEU A 104 11.23 -10.57 4.60
N CYS A 105 11.05 -11.79 5.10
CA CYS A 105 9.80 -12.22 5.72
C CYS A 105 9.48 -11.40 6.98
N LEU A 106 10.50 -11.10 7.80
CA LEU A 106 10.35 -10.24 8.97
C LEU A 106 9.92 -8.82 8.58
N ALA A 107 10.55 -8.24 7.56
CA ALA A 107 10.19 -6.92 7.04
C ALA A 107 8.74 -6.87 6.53
N ALA A 108 8.31 -7.89 5.77
CA ALA A 108 6.93 -8.02 5.30
C ALA A 108 5.94 -8.18 6.47
N GLY A 109 6.28 -8.98 7.48
CA GLY A 109 5.48 -9.16 8.69
C GLY A 109 5.36 -7.87 9.50
N MET A 110 6.46 -7.13 9.68
CA MET A 110 6.45 -5.82 10.36
C MET A 110 5.63 -4.78 9.60
N PHE A 111 5.69 -4.80 8.27
CA PHE A 111 4.84 -3.92 7.46
C PHE A 111 3.35 -4.26 7.64
N GLY A 112 2.98 -5.53 7.57
CA GLY A 112 1.60 -5.97 7.82
C GLY A 112 1.11 -5.61 9.22
N LEU A 113 1.96 -5.81 10.24
CA LEU A 113 1.66 -5.43 11.62
C LEU A 113 1.49 -3.92 11.78
N GLY A 114 2.30 -3.12 11.08
CA GLY A 114 2.17 -1.66 11.01
C GLY A 114 0.83 -1.21 10.41
N LEU A 115 0.37 -1.85 9.33
CA LEU A 115 -0.94 -1.59 8.73
C LEU A 115 -2.09 -1.90 9.70
N VAL A 116 -2.03 -3.04 10.38
CA VAL A 116 -3.02 -3.44 11.38
C VAL A 116 -3.04 -2.46 12.55
N PHE A 117 -1.86 -2.10 13.06
CA PHE A 117 -1.71 -1.13 14.15
C PHE A 117 -2.26 0.25 13.76
N CYS A 118 -1.96 0.72 12.56
CA CYS A 118 -2.48 1.97 12.04
C CYS A 118 -4.02 1.97 12.02
N ASN A 119 -4.62 0.90 11.52
CA ASN A 119 -6.06 0.78 11.38
C ASN A 119 -6.79 0.62 12.73
N LEU A 120 -6.24 -0.15 13.67
CA LEU A 120 -6.91 -0.47 14.94
C LEU A 120 -6.63 0.55 16.05
N VAL A 121 -5.49 1.23 16.01
CA VAL A 121 -5.05 2.10 17.11
C VAL A 121 -4.98 3.56 16.67
N ILE A 122 -4.19 3.86 15.62
CA ILE A 122 -3.93 5.24 15.24
C ILE A 122 -5.18 5.90 14.69
N LEU A 123 -5.87 5.23 13.78
CA LEU A 123 -7.03 5.80 13.11
C LEU A 123 -8.16 6.19 14.08
N PRO A 124 -8.65 5.30 14.98
CA PRO A 124 -9.69 5.68 15.94
C PRO A 124 -9.23 6.77 16.91
N LEU A 125 -7.96 6.76 17.31
CA LEU A 125 -7.41 7.79 18.19
C LEU A 125 -7.44 9.18 17.53
N VAL A 126 -7.00 9.26 16.28
CA VAL A 126 -6.97 10.50 15.50
C VAL A 126 -8.39 11.03 15.29
N ILE A 127 -9.33 10.15 14.94
CA ILE A 127 -10.73 10.54 14.73
C ILE A 127 -11.35 11.07 16.03
N GLN A 128 -11.17 10.37 17.15
CA GLN A 128 -11.67 10.82 18.45
C GLN A 128 -11.09 12.19 18.83
N PHE A 129 -9.80 12.42 18.55
CA PHE A 129 -9.18 13.70 18.79
C PHE A 129 -9.82 14.82 17.95
N PHE A 130 -10.04 14.60 16.66
CA PHE A 130 -10.66 15.61 15.79
C PHE A 130 -12.13 15.87 16.15
N VAL A 131 -12.88 14.83 16.50
CA VAL A 131 -14.27 14.97 16.94
C VAL A 131 -14.36 15.74 18.24
N SER A 132 -13.53 15.45 19.25
CA SER A 132 -13.52 16.19 20.51
C SER A 132 -13.11 17.65 20.31
N PHE A 133 -12.11 17.91 19.47
CA PHE A 133 -11.67 19.26 19.14
C PHE A 133 -12.73 20.07 18.36
N GLY A 134 -13.52 19.39 17.50
CA GLY A 134 -14.63 19.99 16.76
C GLY A 134 -15.81 20.35 17.68
N MET A 135 -16.14 19.49 18.65
CA MET A 135 -17.21 19.72 19.62
C MET A 135 -16.94 20.92 20.53
N ASP A 136 -15.69 21.12 20.95
CA ASP A 136 -15.29 22.28 21.76
C ASP A 136 -15.50 23.63 21.06
N ARG A 137 -15.65 23.63 19.73
CA ARG A 137 -15.84 24.84 18.92
C ARG A 137 -17.23 24.98 18.31
N GLU A 138 -18.22 24.22 18.80
CA GLU A 138 -19.61 24.18 18.26
C GLU A 138 -19.68 23.83 16.75
N LEU A 139 -18.63 23.21 16.21
CA LEU A 139 -18.61 22.73 14.84
C LEU A 139 -19.20 21.32 14.83
N THR A 140 -20.25 21.09 14.05
CA THR A 140 -20.79 19.73 13.85
C THR A 140 -19.75 18.90 13.07
N PRO A 141 -19.08 17.92 13.69
CA PRO A 141 -18.05 17.14 13.01
C PRO A 141 -18.72 16.18 12.01
N GLN A 142 -18.71 16.54 10.74
CA GLN A 142 -19.08 15.65 9.67
C GLN A 142 -17.79 15.04 9.06
N LEU A 143 -17.61 13.76 9.27
CA LEU A 143 -16.46 13.04 8.71
C LEU A 143 -16.69 12.76 7.22
N ALA A 144 -15.98 13.50 6.38
CA ALA A 144 -15.96 13.22 4.95
C ALA A 144 -15.14 11.96 4.65
N VAL A 145 -15.60 11.14 3.72
CA VAL A 145 -14.90 9.91 3.30
C VAL A 145 -13.50 10.22 2.78
N GLY A 146 -13.32 11.36 2.09
CA GLY A 146 -12.02 11.80 1.61
C GLY A 146 -11.02 12.01 2.75
N THR A 147 -11.40 12.71 3.81
CA THR A 147 -10.55 12.92 4.99
C THR A 147 -10.18 11.61 5.68
N TYR A 148 -11.13 10.67 5.77
CA TYR A 148 -10.88 9.35 6.34
C TYR A 148 -9.87 8.54 5.54
N VAL A 149 -9.99 8.55 4.22
CA VAL A 149 -9.05 7.85 3.33
C VAL A 149 -7.67 8.49 3.39
N ASP A 150 -7.58 9.83 3.46
CA ASP A 150 -6.31 10.56 3.58
C ASP A 150 -5.55 10.25 4.87
N LEU A 151 -6.27 9.96 5.97
CA LEU A 151 -5.65 9.55 7.25
C LEU A 151 -5.11 8.12 7.23
N ASN A 152 -5.63 7.26 6.33
CA ASN A 152 -5.27 5.84 6.26
C ASN A 152 -4.25 5.54 5.14
N VAL A 153 -3.98 6.48 4.24
CA VAL A 153 -3.01 6.37 3.14
C VAL A 153 -1.77 7.19 3.41
#